data_3fe276626c96a6437c5d18125e34ff7d
#
_entry.id   3fe276626c96a6437c5d18125e34ff7d
#
_cell.length_a   1.000
_cell.length_b   1.000
_cell.length_c   1.000
_cell.angle_alpha   90.00
_cell.angle_beta   90.00
_cell.angle_gamma   90.00
#
_symmetry.space_group_name_H-M   'P 1'
#
loop_
_entity.id
_entity.type
_entity.pdbx_description
1 polymer ?
#
loop_
_entity_poly.entity_id
_entity_poly.type
_entity_poly.pdbx_seq_one_letter_code
_entity_poly.pdbx_strand_id
1 'polypeptide(L)' 'MGKPRVFYKPMEVLVVEDGRVKKGWYTQECVPGGDGFAYDGECTPIFDSIDDLVGWLAENAESMPEAEVE' A
#
# COMPACT_ATOMS: atom_id res chain seq x y z
N MET A 1 -15.71 16.82 1.42
CA MET A 1 -14.82 15.80 1.99
C MET A 1 -14.97 14.51 1.23
N GLY A 2 -13.85 13.91 0.85
CA GLY A 2 -13.88 12.64 0.14
C GLY A 2 -14.16 11.47 1.06
N LYS A 3 -14.41 10.33 0.48
CA LYS A 3 -14.50 9.09 1.22
C LYS A 3 -13.14 8.74 1.80
N PRO A 4 -13.07 8.09 2.96
CA PRO A 4 -11.79 7.61 3.47
C PRO A 4 -11.21 6.57 2.50
N ARG A 5 -9.89 6.59 2.36
CA ARG A 5 -9.19 5.55 1.61
C ARG A 5 -8.71 4.50 2.61
N VAL A 6 -8.88 3.26 2.26
CA VAL A 6 -8.57 2.14 3.16
C VAL A 6 -7.46 1.31 2.52
N PHE A 7 -6.44 0.99 3.31
CA PHE A 7 -5.30 0.22 2.86
C PHE A 7 -5.19 -1.05 3.69
N TYR A 8 -4.67 -2.09 3.08
CA TYR A 8 -4.39 -3.32 3.82
C TYR A 8 -3.27 -3.05 4.82
N LYS A 9 -3.17 -3.92 5.83
CA LYS A 9 -2.04 -3.84 6.76
C LYS A 9 -0.74 -4.05 5.99
N PRO A 10 0.39 -3.54 6.49
CA PRO A 10 1.67 -3.71 5.80
C PRO A 10 2.00 -5.18 5.54
N MET A 11 2.46 -5.44 4.34
CA MET A 11 2.88 -6.77 3.92
C MET A 11 4.40 -6.81 3.84
N GLU A 12 4.98 -7.86 4.41
CA GLU A 12 6.43 -8.05 4.37
C GLU A 12 6.86 -8.69 3.06
N VAL A 13 7.92 -8.17 2.49
CA VAL A 13 8.52 -8.73 1.30
C VAL A 13 10.02 -8.86 1.50
N LEU A 14 10.66 -9.70 0.71
CA LEU A 14 12.11 -9.79 0.67
C LEU A 14 12.61 -9.05 -0.57
N VAL A 15 13.49 -8.09 -0.33
CA VAL A 15 14.10 -7.30 -1.39
C VAL A 15 15.51 -7.82 -1.62
N VAL A 16 15.79 -8.25 -2.85
CA VAL A 16 17.13 -8.72 -3.21
C VAL A 16 17.79 -7.63 -4.04
N GLU A 17 18.89 -7.11 -3.53
CA GLU A 17 19.61 -6.02 -4.16
C GLU A 17 21.11 -6.20 -3.95
N ASP A 18 21.86 -6.16 -5.03
CA ASP A 18 23.32 -6.33 -5.01
C ASP A 18 23.79 -7.57 -4.25
N GLY A 19 23.08 -8.69 -4.43
CA GLY A 19 23.41 -9.93 -3.75
C GLY A 19 23.04 -9.96 -2.28
N ARG A 20 22.36 -8.95 -1.78
CA ARG A 20 21.91 -8.89 -0.39
C ARG A 20 20.40 -9.02 -0.32
N VAL A 21 19.92 -9.64 0.75
CA VAL A 21 18.49 -9.81 1.01
C VAL A 21 18.13 -9.01 2.24
N LYS A 22 17.11 -8.16 2.11
CA LYS A 22 16.61 -7.39 3.25
C LYS A 22 15.09 -7.46 3.26
N LYS A 23 14.50 -7.14 4.43
CA LYS A 23 13.05 -7.05 4.55
C LYS A 23 12.57 -5.70 4.09
N GLY A 24 11.41 -5.69 3.46
CA GLY A 24 10.73 -4.46 3.11
C GLY A 24 9.25 -4.59 3.42
N TRP A 25 8.56 -3.47 3.43
CA TRP A 25 7.12 -3.43 3.69
C TRP A 25 6.44 -2.52 2.70
N TYR A 26 5.27 -2.97 2.25
CA TYR A 26 4.40 -2.17 1.40
C TYR A 26 2.95 -2.49 1.73
N THR A 27 2.04 -1.70 1.20
CA THR A 27 0.62 -2.02 1.29
C THR A 27 -0.06 -1.65 -0.01
N GLN A 28 -1.31 -2.00 -0.12
CA GLN A 28 -2.11 -1.77 -1.31
C GLN A 28 -3.47 -1.25 -0.89
N GLU A 29 -4.04 -0.36 -1.69
CA GLU A 29 -5.36 0.18 -1.39
C GLU A 29 -6.42 -0.91 -1.52
N CYS A 30 -7.33 -0.95 -0.54
CA CYS A 30 -8.50 -1.81 -0.60
C CYS A 30 -9.58 -1.16 -1.43
N VAL A 31 -10.07 -1.86 -2.43
CA VAL A 31 -11.15 -1.39 -3.28
C VAL A 31 -12.41 -2.17 -2.94
N PRO A 32 -13.57 -1.50 -2.77
CA PRO A 32 -14.81 -2.20 -2.49
C PRO A 32 -15.13 -3.19 -3.61
N GLY A 33 -15.44 -4.43 -3.21
CA GLY A 33 -15.87 -5.47 -4.13
C GLY A 33 -17.28 -5.93 -3.78
N GLY A 34 -17.78 -6.93 -4.49
CA GLY A 34 -19.14 -7.42 -4.29
C GLY A 34 -19.42 -7.89 -2.88
N ASP A 35 -18.47 -8.62 -2.27
CA ASP A 35 -18.63 -9.21 -0.95
C ASP A 35 -17.63 -8.66 0.07
N GLY A 36 -17.05 -7.48 -0.16
CA GLY A 36 -16.06 -6.91 0.72
C GLY A 36 -14.99 -6.15 -0.04
N PHE A 37 -13.75 -6.26 0.44
CA PHE A 37 -12.62 -5.56 -0.18
C PHE A 37 -11.81 -6.50 -1.05
N ALA A 38 -11.24 -5.96 -2.11
CA ALA A 38 -10.36 -6.69 -3.02
C ALA A 38 -9.01 -5.98 -3.15
N TYR A 39 -8.00 -6.72 -3.59
CA TYR A 39 -6.65 -6.19 -3.82
C TYR A 39 -6.55 -5.60 -5.23
N ASP A 40 -7.36 -4.60 -5.52
CA ASP A 40 -7.40 -3.98 -6.84
C ASP A 40 -6.90 -2.55 -6.87
N GLY A 41 -6.46 -2.02 -5.73
CA GLY A 41 -5.98 -0.66 -5.64
C GLY A 41 -4.50 -0.51 -5.96
N GLU A 42 -4.04 0.72 -5.94
CA GLU A 42 -2.64 1.03 -6.17
C GLU A 42 -1.78 0.55 -5.00
N CYS A 43 -0.58 0.06 -5.34
CA CYS A 43 0.40 -0.35 -4.34
C CYS A 43 1.28 0.83 -3.97
N THR A 44 1.69 0.87 -2.70
CA THR A 44 2.70 1.82 -2.25
C THR A 44 4.09 1.36 -2.67
N PRO A 45 5.08 2.25 -2.64
CA PRO A 45 6.47 1.80 -2.72
C PRO A 45 6.84 0.90 -1.55
N ILE A 46 7.96 0.20 -1.67
CA ILE A 46 8.49 -0.67 -0.63
C ILE A 46 9.38 0.15 0.29
N PHE A 47 9.17 0.01 1.60
CA PHE A 47 9.91 0.77 2.61
C PHE A 47 10.71 -0.17 3.51
N ASP A 48 11.75 0.36 4.14
CA ASP A 48 12.59 -0.42 5.03
C ASP A 48 11.95 -0.68 6.39
N SER A 49 10.92 0.10 6.75
CA SER A 49 10.20 -0.10 8.00
C SER A 49 8.72 0.22 7.83
N ILE A 50 7.91 -0.35 8.73
CA ILE A 50 6.48 -0.07 8.76
C ILE A 50 6.23 1.40 9.08
N ASP A 51 7.03 1.99 9.99
CA ASP A 51 6.88 3.40 10.35
C ASP A 51 7.08 4.31 9.15
N ASP A 52 8.06 4.01 8.31
CA ASP A 52 8.30 4.77 7.09
C ASP A 52 7.11 4.67 6.14
N LEU A 53 6.55 3.47 6.00
CA LEU A 53 5.37 3.26 5.17
C LEU A 53 4.18 4.07 5.68
N VAL A 54 3.92 4.03 6.98
CA VAL A 54 2.79 4.76 7.58
C VAL A 54 2.98 6.27 7.40
N GLY A 55 4.20 6.77 7.62
CA GLY A 55 4.50 8.18 7.40
C GLY A 55 4.28 8.61 5.95
N TRP A 56 4.71 7.78 5.02
CA TRP A 56 4.50 8.04 3.59
C TRP A 56 3.00 8.10 3.25
N LEU A 57 2.21 7.15 3.79
CA LEU A 57 0.77 7.15 3.56
C LEU A 57 0.11 8.42 4.09
N ALA A 58 0.52 8.87 5.28
CA ALA A 58 -0.05 10.09 5.86
C ALA A 58 0.16 11.31 4.95
N GLU A 59 1.26 11.33 4.21
CA GLU A 59 1.60 12.47 3.37
C GLU A 59 1.13 12.31 1.92
N ASN A 60 1.01 11.09 1.42
CA ASN A 60 0.87 10.86 -0.02
C ASN A 60 -0.39 10.09 -0.43
N ALA A 61 -1.12 9.50 0.50
CA ALA A 61 -2.25 8.65 0.12
C ALA A 61 -3.28 9.39 -0.73
N GLU A 62 -3.58 10.63 -0.38
CA GLU A 62 -4.58 11.40 -1.11
C GLU A 62 -4.15 11.76 -2.52
N SER A 63 -2.85 11.80 -2.78
CA SER A 63 -2.33 12.12 -4.11
C SER A 63 -2.13 10.87 -4.97
N MET A 64 -2.32 9.67 -4.41
CA MET A 64 -2.24 8.45 -5.18
C MET A 64 -3.43 8.34 -6.13
N PRO A 65 -3.24 7.74 -7.31
CA PRO A 65 -4.37 7.46 -8.18
C PRO A 65 -5.41 6.61 -7.47
N GLU A 66 -6.68 6.90 -7.68
CA GLU A 66 -7.74 6.03 -7.19
C GLU A 66 -7.86 4.83 -8.12
N ALA A 67 -8.07 3.66 -7.53
CA ALA A 67 -8.35 2.48 -8.32
C ALA A 67 -9.75 2.58 -8.90
N GLU A 68 -9.89 2.18 -10.16
CA GLU A 68 -11.20 2.14 -10.79
C GLU A 68 -11.96 0.92 -10.29
N VAL A 69 -13.20 1.14 -9.93
CA VAL A 69 -14.11 0.07 -9.51
C VAL A 69 -15.07 -0.20 -10.65
N GLU A 70 -15.01 -1.39 -11.14
CA GLU A 70 -15.96 -1.82 -12.19
C GLU A 70 -17.24 -2.35 -11.59
#